data_2918ff553b4fb798dabecc2a0c27694a
#
_entry.id   2918ff553b4fb798dabecc2a0c27694a
#
_cell.length_a   1.000
_cell.length_b   1.000
_cell.length_c   1.000
_cell.angle_alpha   90.00
_cell.angle_beta   90.00
_cell.angle_gamma   90.00
#
_symmetry.space_group_name_H-M   'P 1'
#
loop_
_entity.id
_entity.type
_entity.pdbx_description
1 polymer ?
#
loop_
_entity_poly.entity_id
_entity_poly.type
_entity_poly.pdbx_seq_one_letter_code
_entity_poly.pdbx_strand_id
1 'polypeptide(L)'
;TKRVFVFFGSNGVGKTKTLESIFIGLVATNSEFDMTPKYGSFERLFREYIDFLNKIHLLFDTQYVSTDTLQINPERKSFAIAYLGANQRGVFNHHSGYYNKQVGNFNQRKSDYLQRFESSLYTVDGMKDLGMSESLNEWFVLRAQSVNPYQREEDNRKIEIDTVLNALNILDNRIEKTLKIDGDGNVFLTVEGQERELSELSSGFISVVKIIQSIISAYSAFTNATDLLNVKGVVLIDEIESHLHIEWQTKIVPTLKNLFPNTTFYIATHSPLVLSQLAEGEAYLLKRDADDVVRSQEINSPNTRLLENVLQDAFDVDLNQLKRENMEHIDQTKAKQKLLALLNK
;
A
#
# COMPACT_ATOMS: atom_id res chain seq x y z
N THR A 1 9.96 -15.58 -10.69
CA THR A 1 10.56 -14.73 -9.65
C THR A 1 9.45 -14.28 -8.70
N LYS A 2 9.64 -14.46 -7.39
CA LYS A 2 8.72 -13.96 -6.36
C LYS A 2 8.62 -12.45 -6.49
N ARG A 3 7.39 -11.89 -6.47
CA ARG A 3 7.14 -10.45 -6.65
C ARG A 3 6.33 -9.82 -5.51
N VAL A 4 5.87 -10.64 -4.57
CA VAL A 4 5.08 -10.18 -3.42
C VAL A 4 5.73 -10.68 -2.15
N PHE A 5 5.93 -9.77 -1.20
CA PHE A 5 6.52 -10.02 0.11
C PHE A 5 5.62 -9.38 1.15
N VAL A 6 4.88 -10.19 1.90
CA VAL A 6 3.93 -9.69 2.91
C VAL A 6 4.49 -9.96 4.30
N PHE A 7 4.71 -8.88 5.04
CA PHE A 7 5.15 -8.90 6.42
C PHE A 7 3.95 -8.88 7.36
N PHE A 8 3.83 -9.93 8.14
CA PHE A 8 2.74 -10.16 9.07
C PHE A 8 3.25 -10.19 10.52
N GLY A 9 2.40 -9.85 11.48
CA GLY A 9 2.74 -9.92 12.91
C GLY A 9 1.91 -8.98 13.76
N SER A 10 2.07 -9.09 15.07
CA SER A 10 1.35 -8.29 16.06
C SER A 10 1.66 -6.78 15.94
N ASN A 11 0.84 -5.96 16.60
CA ASN A 11 1.11 -4.53 16.65
C ASN A 11 2.40 -4.25 17.42
N GLY A 12 3.18 -3.27 16.97
CA GLY A 12 4.44 -2.89 17.59
C GLY A 12 5.64 -3.80 17.28
N VAL A 13 5.45 -4.90 16.53
CA VAL A 13 6.56 -5.82 16.19
C VAL A 13 7.61 -5.19 15.26
N GLY A 14 7.26 -4.12 14.53
CA GLY A 14 8.20 -3.42 13.65
C GLY A 14 7.90 -3.53 12.15
N LYS A 15 6.68 -3.91 11.74
CA LYS A 15 6.27 -4.03 10.32
C LYS A 15 6.51 -2.74 9.53
N THR A 16 5.97 -1.61 10.00
CA THR A 16 6.18 -0.28 9.39
C THR A 16 7.66 0.06 9.29
N LYS A 17 8.44 -0.18 10.36
CA LYS A 17 9.88 0.08 10.36
C LYS A 17 10.65 -0.81 9.39
N THR A 18 10.22 -2.04 9.18
CA THR A 18 10.77 -2.92 8.14
C THR A 18 10.49 -2.37 6.75
N LEU A 19 9.26 -1.93 6.46
CA LEU A 19 8.94 -1.29 5.18
C LEU A 19 9.74 0.00 4.96
N GLU A 20 9.81 0.88 5.95
CA GLU A 20 10.59 2.12 5.88
C GLU A 20 12.07 1.83 5.59
N SER A 21 12.64 0.81 6.20
CA SER A 21 14.04 0.42 5.97
C SER A 21 14.28 -0.09 4.55
N ILE A 22 13.40 -0.98 4.06
CA ILE A 22 13.44 -1.47 2.67
C ILE A 22 13.33 -0.29 1.71
N PHE A 23 12.42 0.63 1.97
CA PHE A 23 12.17 1.78 1.16
C PHE A 23 13.39 2.70 1.05
N ILE A 24 14.05 3.02 2.16
CA ILE A 24 15.26 3.83 2.18
C ILE A 24 16.38 3.15 1.40
N GLY A 25 16.55 1.84 1.57
CA GLY A 25 17.51 1.06 0.78
C GLY A 25 17.22 1.14 -0.73
N LEU A 26 15.95 1.04 -1.12
CA LEU A 26 15.53 1.17 -2.52
C LEU A 26 15.80 2.56 -3.08
N VAL A 27 15.51 3.62 -2.31
CA VAL A 27 15.83 5.01 -2.69
C VAL A 27 17.31 5.20 -2.88
N ALA A 28 18.12 4.68 -1.96
CA ALA A 28 19.59 4.78 -2.03
C ALA A 28 20.18 4.12 -3.29
N THR A 29 19.55 3.07 -3.80
CA THR A 29 19.97 2.33 -5.00
C THR A 29 19.29 2.82 -6.29
N ASN A 30 18.34 3.73 -6.21
CA ASN A 30 17.62 4.25 -7.35
C ASN A 30 18.32 5.49 -7.94
N SER A 31 18.66 5.44 -9.23
CA SER A 31 19.35 6.53 -9.92
C SER A 31 18.52 7.80 -10.10
N GLU A 32 17.21 7.71 -9.89
CA GLU A 32 16.30 8.86 -10.03
C GLU A 32 16.38 9.84 -8.85
N PHE A 33 16.91 9.39 -7.71
CA PHE A 33 17.07 10.22 -6.53
C PHE A 33 18.50 10.82 -6.48
N ASP A 34 18.58 12.15 -6.41
CA ASP A 34 19.87 12.82 -6.23
C ASP A 34 20.25 12.73 -4.75
N MET A 35 21.25 11.91 -4.46
CA MET A 35 21.78 11.69 -3.12
C MET A 35 22.89 12.71 -2.76
N THR A 36 23.15 13.71 -3.61
CA THR A 36 24.13 14.75 -3.28
C THR A 36 23.60 15.60 -2.13
N PRO A 37 24.40 15.85 -1.08
CA PRO A 37 23.96 16.61 0.09
C PRO A 37 23.89 18.11 -0.24
N LYS A 38 22.91 18.52 -1.06
CA LYS A 38 22.60 19.93 -1.26
C LYS A 38 21.96 20.58 -0.03
N TYR A 39 21.41 19.76 0.87
CA TYR A 39 20.81 20.21 2.13
C TYR A 39 21.11 19.14 3.17
N GLY A 40 21.81 19.47 4.25
CA GLY A 40 22.31 18.56 5.30
C GLY A 40 21.29 17.69 6.05
N SER A 41 20.09 17.59 5.56
CA SER A 41 18.95 16.91 6.11
C SER A 41 18.83 15.45 5.64
N PHE A 42 19.13 15.15 4.38
CA PHE A 42 19.12 13.78 3.87
C PHE A 42 20.27 12.95 4.49
N GLU A 43 21.42 13.59 4.67
CA GLU A 43 22.59 12.97 5.33
C GLU A 43 22.30 12.58 6.78
N ARG A 44 21.54 13.41 7.53
CA ARG A 44 21.17 13.12 8.92
C ARG A 44 20.22 11.92 9.00
N LEU A 45 19.18 11.91 8.17
CA LEU A 45 18.25 10.78 8.08
C LEU A 45 18.96 9.49 7.67
N PHE A 46 19.84 9.60 6.69
CA PHE A 46 20.64 8.48 6.22
C PHE A 46 21.58 7.97 7.30
N ARG A 47 22.18 8.82 8.12
CA ARG A 47 23.04 8.39 9.25
C ARG A 47 22.24 7.66 10.33
N GLU A 48 21.09 8.21 10.74
CA GLU A 48 20.22 7.57 11.71
C GLU A 48 19.70 6.21 11.21
N TYR A 49 19.43 6.08 9.91
CA TYR A 49 18.99 4.84 9.28
C TYR A 49 20.14 3.91 8.88
N ILE A 50 21.33 4.41 8.57
CA ILE A 50 22.50 3.55 8.34
C ILE A 50 22.89 2.81 9.62
N ASP A 51 22.82 3.44 10.78
CA ASP A 51 23.00 2.74 12.05
C ASP A 51 21.95 1.66 12.25
N PHE A 52 20.72 1.89 11.79
CA PHE A 52 19.66 0.90 11.78
C PHE A 52 19.88 -0.17 10.71
N LEU A 53 20.27 0.17 9.49
CA LEU A 53 20.61 -0.77 8.40
C LEU A 53 21.86 -1.62 8.74
N ASN A 54 22.85 -1.06 9.39
CA ASN A 54 24.01 -1.81 9.88
C ASN A 54 23.63 -2.82 10.98
N LYS A 55 22.55 -2.56 11.73
CA LYS A 55 21.96 -3.50 12.70
C LYS A 55 21.06 -4.54 12.03
N ILE A 56 20.51 -4.23 10.85
CA ILE A 56 19.69 -5.15 10.08
C ILE A 56 20.53 -5.87 9.04
N HIS A 57 21.49 -6.58 9.18
CA HIS A 57 22.28 -7.36 8.19
C HIS A 57 21.49 -7.88 6.95
N LEU A 58 20.51 -7.12 6.50
CA LEU A 58 19.54 -7.47 5.50
C LEU A 58 19.75 -6.66 4.22
N LEU A 59 19.94 -7.35 3.12
CA LEU A 59 19.56 -6.98 1.77
C LEU A 59 20.64 -6.46 0.81
N PHE A 60 21.79 -6.04 1.25
CA PHE A 60 22.80 -5.57 0.30
C PHE A 60 24.13 -6.29 0.57
N ASP A 61 24.62 -6.96 -0.45
CA ASP A 61 26.00 -7.46 -0.53
C ASP A 61 26.94 -6.23 -0.62
N THR A 62 26.89 -5.38 0.41
CA THR A 62 27.68 -4.18 0.53
C THR A 62 28.69 -4.38 1.65
N GLN A 63 29.96 -4.54 1.26
CA GLN A 63 31.07 -4.37 2.16
C GLN A 63 30.97 -2.98 2.82
N TYR A 64 30.85 -2.96 4.14
CA TYR A 64 31.02 -1.84 5.06
C TYR A 64 30.81 -0.42 4.51
N VAL A 65 29.69 0.18 4.87
CA VAL A 65 29.51 1.62 4.72
C VAL A 65 30.18 2.32 5.89
N SER A 66 31.33 2.95 5.68
CA SER A 66 31.93 3.83 6.68
C SER A 66 31.15 5.16 6.72
N THR A 67 31.02 5.73 7.92
CA THR A 67 30.28 6.99 8.16
C THR A 67 30.88 8.21 7.44
N ASP A 68 32.09 8.11 6.91
CA ASP A 68 32.82 9.26 6.34
C ASP A 68 32.73 9.37 4.82
N THR A 69 32.30 8.33 4.11
CA THR A 69 32.06 8.39 2.67
C THR A 69 31.00 7.38 2.28
N LEU A 70 29.78 7.85 2.03
CA LEU A 70 28.73 7.09 1.37
C LEU A 70 29.12 6.81 -0.11
N GLN A 71 30.09 5.94 -0.33
CA GLN A 71 30.31 5.35 -1.64
C GLN A 71 29.34 4.18 -1.81
N ILE A 72 28.08 4.51 -2.14
CA ILE A 72 27.11 3.51 -2.59
C ILE A 72 27.59 3.06 -3.97
N ASN A 73 27.82 1.76 -4.10
CA ASN A 73 28.34 1.13 -5.30
C ASN A 73 27.53 1.45 -6.56
N PRO A 74 28.16 1.68 -7.72
CA PRO A 74 27.67 2.49 -8.84
C PRO A 74 26.62 1.87 -9.74
N GLU A 75 26.11 0.68 -9.54
CA GLU A 75 25.02 0.17 -10.38
C GLU A 75 23.63 0.60 -9.89
N ARG A 76 23.44 1.93 -9.77
CA ARG A 76 22.11 2.47 -9.50
C ARG A 76 21.22 2.27 -10.72
N LYS A 77 20.02 1.71 -10.49
CA LYS A 77 19.06 1.44 -11.58
C LYS A 77 17.88 2.39 -11.45
N SER A 78 17.40 2.86 -12.59
CA SER A 78 16.14 3.62 -12.65
C SER A 78 14.95 2.65 -12.57
N PHE A 79 14.04 2.88 -11.63
CA PHE A 79 12.77 2.19 -11.54
C PHE A 79 11.75 3.07 -10.80
N ALA A 80 10.46 2.87 -11.13
CA ALA A 80 9.40 3.55 -10.44
C ALA A 80 9.24 2.99 -9.01
N ILE A 81 9.06 3.88 -8.04
CA ILE A 81 8.87 3.50 -6.64
C ILE A 81 7.68 4.26 -6.05
N ALA A 82 6.83 3.55 -5.33
CA ALA A 82 5.73 4.12 -4.56
C ALA A 82 5.76 3.62 -3.11
N TYR A 83 5.52 4.52 -2.16
CA TYR A 83 5.25 4.16 -0.77
C TYR A 83 3.86 4.66 -0.40
N LEU A 84 3.02 3.76 0.08
CA LEU A 84 1.64 4.02 0.46
C LEU A 84 1.50 3.83 1.97
N GLY A 85 1.44 4.94 2.70
CA GLY A 85 1.29 4.96 4.15
C GLY A 85 -0.08 4.46 4.61
N ALA A 86 -0.20 4.20 5.90
CA ALA A 86 -1.42 3.69 6.51
C ALA A 86 -2.52 4.75 6.67
N ASN A 87 -2.14 6.02 6.86
CA ASN A 87 -3.07 7.11 7.13
C ASN A 87 -3.78 7.60 5.86
N GLN A 88 -4.85 8.37 6.03
CA GLN A 88 -5.61 9.09 4.98
C GLN A 88 -6.26 8.20 3.92
N ARG A 89 -6.10 6.88 3.98
CA ARG A 89 -6.56 5.96 2.93
C ARG A 89 -8.08 5.94 2.77
N GLY A 90 -8.83 5.91 3.86
CA GLY A 90 -10.30 5.93 3.86
C GLY A 90 -10.91 7.32 3.95
N VAL A 91 -10.10 8.38 3.94
CA VAL A 91 -10.59 9.76 4.11
C VAL A 91 -10.90 10.35 2.75
N PHE A 92 -12.14 10.82 2.59
CA PHE A 92 -12.57 11.62 1.46
C PHE A 92 -12.58 13.08 1.86
N ASN A 93 -11.67 13.88 1.29
CA ASN A 93 -11.59 15.31 1.56
C ASN A 93 -12.46 16.05 0.56
N HIS A 94 -13.59 16.63 1.03
CA HIS A 94 -14.37 17.57 0.25
C HIS A 94 -13.58 18.89 0.16
N HIS A 95 -13.01 19.16 -0.99
CA HIS A 95 -12.58 20.50 -1.34
C HIS A 95 -13.46 20.98 -2.49
N SER A 96 -14.45 21.79 -2.16
CA SER A 96 -15.16 22.59 -3.15
C SER A 96 -14.33 23.82 -3.45
N GLY A 97 -13.75 23.91 -4.64
CA GLY A 97 -12.99 25.08 -5.05
C GLY A 97 -12.31 24.88 -6.40
N TYR A 98 -12.07 25.98 -7.09
CA TYR A 98 -11.28 25.96 -8.32
C TYR A 98 -9.83 25.62 -8.00
N TYR A 99 -9.34 24.53 -8.55
CA TYR A 99 -7.94 24.16 -8.46
C TYR A 99 -7.14 25.00 -9.47
N ASN A 100 -6.37 25.96 -8.98
CA ASN A 100 -5.49 26.79 -9.82
C ASN A 100 -4.16 26.13 -10.16
N LYS A 101 -4.00 24.84 -9.80
CA LYS A 101 -2.78 24.08 -10.04
C LYS A 101 -2.87 23.33 -11.37
N GLN A 102 -1.77 23.23 -12.10
CA GLN A 102 -1.63 22.40 -13.29
C GLN A 102 -0.87 21.12 -12.95
N VAL A 103 -1.14 20.05 -13.69
CA VAL A 103 -0.38 18.79 -13.57
C VAL A 103 1.10 18.98 -13.93
N GLY A 104 1.37 19.91 -14.83
CA GLY A 104 2.71 20.23 -15.29
C GLY A 104 3.28 19.20 -16.29
N ASN A 105 4.48 19.51 -16.81
CA ASN A 105 5.21 18.58 -17.68
C ASN A 105 5.86 17.45 -16.88
N PHE A 106 6.48 16.51 -17.58
CA PHE A 106 7.11 15.34 -16.96
C PHE A 106 8.14 15.71 -15.87
N ASN A 107 9.02 16.67 -16.15
CA ASN A 107 10.03 17.08 -15.18
C ASN A 107 9.41 17.71 -13.93
N GLN A 108 8.32 18.47 -14.09
CA GLN A 108 7.59 19.06 -12.98
C GLN A 108 6.90 17.98 -12.14
N ARG A 109 6.19 17.03 -12.76
CA ARG A 109 5.56 15.91 -12.06
C ARG A 109 6.56 15.09 -11.25
N LYS A 110 7.72 14.80 -11.87
CA LYS A 110 8.82 14.08 -11.21
C LYS A 110 9.39 14.88 -10.04
N SER A 111 9.67 16.16 -10.23
CA SER A 111 10.18 17.05 -9.18
C SER A 111 9.20 17.16 -8.01
N ASP A 112 7.91 17.36 -8.30
CA ASP A 112 6.87 17.47 -7.28
C ASP A 112 6.70 16.17 -6.49
N TYR A 113 6.81 15.01 -7.17
CA TYR A 113 6.77 13.71 -6.51
C TYR A 113 7.97 13.51 -5.58
N LEU A 114 9.18 13.77 -6.07
CA LEU A 114 10.42 13.63 -5.29
C LEU A 114 10.44 14.60 -4.11
N GLN A 115 9.96 15.84 -4.28
CA GLN A 115 9.88 16.83 -3.21
C GLN A 115 8.89 16.44 -2.11
N ARG A 116 7.70 15.91 -2.48
CA ARG A 116 6.72 15.38 -1.50
C ARG A 116 7.33 14.23 -0.71
N PHE A 117 8.06 13.39 -1.38
CA PHE A 117 8.77 12.29 -0.81
C PHE A 117 9.84 12.76 0.20
N GLU A 118 10.70 13.66 -0.23
CA GLU A 118 11.72 14.25 0.61
C GLU A 118 11.12 14.91 1.86
N SER A 119 10.07 15.72 1.69
CA SER A 119 9.40 16.38 2.82
C SER A 119 8.80 15.40 3.84
N SER A 120 8.31 14.25 3.38
CA SER A 120 7.74 13.22 4.25
C SER A 120 8.79 12.53 5.13
N LEU A 121 10.04 12.48 4.68
CA LEU A 121 11.15 11.93 5.46
C LEU A 121 11.52 12.81 6.68
N TYR A 122 11.16 14.10 6.67
CA TYR A 122 11.49 15.04 7.75
C TYR A 122 10.45 15.18 8.84
N THR A 123 9.26 14.61 8.65
CA THR A 123 8.17 14.67 9.62
C THR A 123 8.04 13.35 10.36
N VAL A 124 7.74 13.39 11.65
CA VAL A 124 7.67 12.18 12.52
C VAL A 124 6.70 11.14 11.99
N ASP A 125 5.57 11.58 11.40
CA ASP A 125 4.55 10.71 10.83
C ASP A 125 4.45 10.80 9.28
N GLY A 126 5.39 11.49 8.63
CA GLY A 126 5.30 11.77 7.20
C GLY A 126 5.26 10.54 6.31
N MET A 127 5.94 9.46 6.72
CA MET A 127 5.88 8.19 6.01
C MET A 127 4.50 7.54 6.09
N LYS A 128 3.75 7.76 7.18
CA LYS A 128 2.39 7.23 7.33
C LYS A 128 1.37 7.90 6.39
N ASP A 129 1.63 9.15 6.00
CA ASP A 129 0.79 9.93 5.10
C ASP A 129 1.26 9.86 3.64
N LEU A 130 2.49 9.39 3.41
CA LEU A 130 3.11 9.37 2.09
C LEU A 130 2.27 8.56 1.09
N GLY A 131 2.06 9.15 -0.08
CA GLY A 131 1.29 8.55 -1.17
C GLY A 131 -0.23 8.57 -0.98
N MET A 132 -0.76 8.92 0.21
CA MET A 132 -2.19 8.84 0.53
C MET A 132 -2.85 10.21 0.80
N SER A 133 -2.08 11.28 0.89
CA SER A 133 -2.57 12.62 1.25
C SER A 133 -3.29 13.36 0.11
N GLU A 134 -3.10 12.97 -1.14
CA GLU A 134 -3.72 13.62 -2.30
C GLU A 134 -5.24 13.37 -2.32
N SER A 135 -6.04 14.43 -2.50
CA SER A 135 -7.49 14.31 -2.67
C SER A 135 -7.82 13.64 -3.99
N LEU A 136 -8.73 12.64 -3.98
CA LEU A 136 -9.18 11.98 -5.21
C LEU A 136 -9.87 12.97 -6.16
N ASN A 137 -10.74 13.85 -5.65
CA ASN A 137 -11.39 14.85 -6.49
C ASN A 137 -10.36 15.76 -7.17
N GLU A 138 -9.43 16.33 -6.41
CA GLU A 138 -8.36 17.16 -6.95
C GLU A 138 -7.56 16.40 -8.01
N TRP A 139 -7.20 15.16 -7.73
CA TRP A 139 -6.44 14.32 -8.65
C TRP A 139 -7.15 14.14 -10.00
N PHE A 140 -8.44 13.77 -9.99
CA PHE A 140 -9.22 13.58 -11.21
C PHE A 140 -9.46 14.90 -11.96
N VAL A 141 -9.81 15.96 -11.24
CA VAL A 141 -10.07 17.28 -11.84
C VAL A 141 -8.85 17.82 -12.55
N LEU A 142 -7.67 17.80 -11.90
CA LEU A 142 -6.44 18.32 -12.51
C LEU A 142 -6.05 17.53 -13.76
N ARG A 143 -6.21 16.19 -13.76
CA ARG A 143 -5.92 15.39 -14.96
C ARG A 143 -6.94 15.62 -16.06
N ALA A 144 -8.22 15.75 -15.74
CA ALA A 144 -9.23 16.09 -16.70
C ALA A 144 -9.00 17.47 -17.32
N GLN A 145 -8.60 18.48 -16.54
CA GLN A 145 -8.24 19.82 -17.03
C GLN A 145 -7.00 19.82 -17.93
N SER A 146 -6.09 18.83 -17.80
CA SER A 146 -4.94 18.69 -18.70
C SER A 146 -5.34 18.19 -20.09
N VAL A 147 -6.60 17.77 -20.29
CA VAL A 147 -7.09 17.21 -21.55
C VAL A 147 -7.67 18.33 -22.43
N ASN A 148 -6.85 18.86 -23.31
CA ASN A 148 -7.34 19.84 -24.29
C ASN A 148 -6.56 19.73 -25.62
N PRO A 149 -7.17 20.17 -26.74
CA PRO A 149 -6.58 20.02 -28.09
C PRO A 149 -5.26 20.78 -28.29
N TYR A 150 -4.96 21.75 -27.44
CA TYR A 150 -3.76 22.60 -27.54
C TYR A 150 -2.62 22.12 -26.64
N GLN A 151 -2.90 21.16 -25.74
CA GLN A 151 -1.89 20.56 -24.86
C GLN A 151 -1.03 19.60 -25.66
N ARG A 152 0.29 19.56 -25.37
CA ARG A 152 1.16 18.53 -25.92
C ARG A 152 0.69 17.15 -25.49
N GLU A 153 0.79 16.16 -26.37
CA GLU A 153 0.33 14.80 -26.10
C GLU A 153 0.98 14.20 -24.84
N GLU A 154 2.27 14.44 -24.65
CA GLU A 154 3.05 13.98 -23.48
C GLU A 154 2.61 14.61 -22.15
N ASP A 155 2.00 15.80 -22.19
CA ASP A 155 1.49 16.55 -21.04
C ASP A 155 -0.02 16.35 -20.84
N ASN A 156 -0.72 15.71 -21.79
CA ASN A 156 -2.11 15.32 -21.66
C ASN A 156 -2.19 14.05 -20.81
N ARG A 157 -2.74 14.19 -19.60
CA ARG A 157 -2.74 13.09 -18.61
C ARG A 157 -4.06 12.32 -18.51
N LYS A 158 -4.88 12.36 -19.60
CA LYS A 158 -6.07 11.50 -19.72
C LYS A 158 -5.74 10.02 -19.46
N ILE A 159 -4.57 9.57 -19.90
CA ILE A 159 -4.12 8.19 -19.72
C ILE A 159 -4.10 7.73 -18.27
N GLU A 160 -3.83 8.62 -17.31
CA GLU A 160 -3.86 8.28 -15.89
C GLU A 160 -5.30 7.99 -15.44
N ILE A 161 -6.25 8.83 -15.84
CA ILE A 161 -7.68 8.61 -15.57
C ILE A 161 -8.14 7.29 -16.18
N ASP A 162 -7.90 7.11 -17.49
CA ASP A 162 -8.31 5.91 -18.22
C ASP A 162 -7.72 4.64 -17.59
N THR A 163 -6.47 4.71 -17.12
CA THR A 163 -5.81 3.59 -16.46
C THR A 163 -6.46 3.26 -15.11
N VAL A 164 -6.79 4.27 -14.29
CA VAL A 164 -7.52 4.06 -13.02
C VAL A 164 -8.88 3.45 -13.30
N LEU A 165 -9.66 4.02 -14.22
CA LEU A 165 -11.00 3.52 -14.54
C LEU A 165 -10.95 2.09 -15.10
N ASN A 166 -9.96 1.78 -15.96
CA ASN A 166 -9.75 0.42 -16.45
C ASN A 166 -9.41 -0.57 -15.32
N ALA A 167 -8.53 -0.17 -14.40
CA ALA A 167 -8.18 -0.98 -13.25
C ALA A 167 -9.39 -1.25 -12.33
N LEU A 168 -10.20 -0.22 -12.08
CA LEU A 168 -11.45 -0.35 -11.31
C LEU A 168 -12.46 -1.27 -11.99
N ASN A 169 -12.63 -1.17 -13.31
CA ASN A 169 -13.51 -2.05 -14.08
C ASN A 169 -13.05 -3.52 -14.08
N ILE A 170 -11.73 -3.77 -14.12
CA ILE A 170 -11.17 -5.13 -13.97
C ILE A 170 -11.47 -5.69 -12.58
N LEU A 171 -11.43 -4.84 -11.57
CA LEU A 171 -11.63 -5.20 -10.18
C LEU A 171 -13.10 -5.47 -9.85
N ASP A 172 -13.99 -4.65 -10.40
CA ASP A 172 -15.44 -4.77 -10.31
C ASP A 172 -16.07 -4.31 -11.64
N ASN A 173 -16.58 -5.25 -12.43
CA ASN A 173 -17.14 -4.99 -13.75
C ASN A 173 -18.42 -4.13 -13.73
N ARG A 174 -19.01 -3.90 -12.57
CA ARG A 174 -20.14 -2.98 -12.38
C ARG A 174 -19.70 -1.51 -12.52
N ILE A 175 -18.41 -1.24 -12.36
CA ILE A 175 -17.83 0.11 -12.53
C ILE A 175 -17.50 0.30 -14.00
N GLU A 176 -18.15 1.27 -14.63
CA GLU A 176 -17.87 1.59 -16.01
C GLU A 176 -16.59 2.44 -16.16
N LYS A 177 -16.00 2.41 -17.36
CA LYS A 177 -14.80 3.19 -17.68
C LYS A 177 -15.12 4.64 -18.02
N THR A 178 -16.14 5.21 -17.37
CA THR A 178 -16.62 6.56 -17.59
C THR A 178 -16.57 7.36 -16.30
N LEU A 179 -16.23 8.62 -16.43
CA LEU A 179 -16.13 9.58 -15.34
C LEU A 179 -16.77 10.89 -15.78
N LYS A 180 -17.46 11.54 -14.87
CA LYS A 180 -17.96 12.90 -15.06
C LYS A 180 -17.50 13.80 -13.92
N ILE A 181 -17.36 15.07 -14.23
CA ILE A 181 -17.00 16.12 -13.27
C ILE A 181 -17.99 17.24 -13.49
N ASP A 182 -18.63 17.69 -12.41
CA ASP A 182 -19.56 18.83 -12.47
C ASP A 182 -18.83 20.19 -12.40
N GLY A 183 -19.60 21.28 -12.45
CA GLY A 183 -19.05 22.62 -12.39
C GLY A 183 -18.43 23.01 -11.04
N ASP A 184 -18.75 22.29 -9.99
CA ASP A 184 -18.21 22.49 -8.64
C ASP A 184 -16.97 21.61 -8.35
N GLY A 185 -16.57 20.75 -9.32
CA GLY A 185 -15.42 19.87 -9.21
C GLY A 185 -15.72 18.55 -8.49
N ASN A 186 -16.99 18.18 -8.32
CA ASN A 186 -17.36 16.87 -7.81
C ASN A 186 -17.18 15.81 -8.89
N VAL A 187 -16.64 14.68 -8.52
CA VAL A 187 -16.31 13.58 -9.44
C VAL A 187 -17.31 12.45 -9.27
N PHE A 188 -17.87 12.01 -10.40
CA PHE A 188 -18.86 10.94 -10.47
C PHE A 188 -18.31 9.75 -11.25
N LEU A 189 -18.42 8.56 -10.69
CA LEU A 189 -18.20 7.28 -11.37
C LEU A 189 -19.54 6.71 -11.82
N THR A 190 -19.57 6.03 -12.96
CA THR A 190 -20.76 5.27 -13.38
C THR A 190 -20.67 3.85 -12.81
N VAL A 191 -21.64 3.48 -11.97
CA VAL A 191 -21.76 2.16 -11.36
C VAL A 191 -23.13 1.59 -11.72
N GLU A 192 -23.17 0.47 -12.43
CA GLU A 192 -24.42 -0.17 -12.90
C GLU A 192 -25.35 0.82 -13.66
N GLY A 193 -24.76 1.64 -14.53
CA GLY A 193 -25.49 2.65 -15.33
C GLY A 193 -25.94 3.89 -14.55
N GLN A 194 -25.57 4.02 -13.27
CA GLN A 194 -25.93 5.18 -12.44
C GLN A 194 -24.69 5.98 -12.06
N GLU A 195 -24.79 7.29 -12.17
CA GLU A 195 -23.76 8.21 -11.69
C GLU A 195 -23.78 8.24 -10.16
N ARG A 196 -22.63 8.00 -9.54
CA ARG A 196 -22.40 8.03 -8.10
C ARG A 196 -21.25 8.97 -7.81
N GLU A 197 -21.47 9.94 -6.95
CA GLU A 197 -20.41 10.82 -6.49
C GLU A 197 -19.39 10.01 -5.67
N LEU A 198 -18.09 10.33 -5.79
CA LEU A 198 -17.05 9.64 -5.00
C LEU A 198 -17.30 9.73 -3.49
N SER A 199 -17.90 10.82 -3.02
CA SER A 199 -18.25 11.03 -1.61
C SER A 199 -19.34 10.07 -1.10
N GLU A 200 -20.17 9.54 -1.99
CA GLU A 200 -21.26 8.59 -1.64
C GLU A 200 -20.77 7.13 -1.56
N LEU A 201 -19.55 6.88 -2.03
CA LEU A 201 -19.00 5.53 -2.05
C LEU A 201 -18.47 5.13 -0.67
N SER A 202 -18.48 3.83 -0.38
CA SER A 202 -17.99 3.33 0.90
C SER A 202 -16.50 3.65 1.11
N SER A 203 -16.10 3.87 2.36
CA SER A 203 -14.69 4.12 2.71
C SER A 203 -13.75 3.00 2.25
N GLY A 204 -14.23 1.75 2.25
CA GLY A 204 -13.47 0.61 1.73
C GLY A 204 -13.22 0.70 0.23
N PHE A 205 -14.24 1.09 -0.54
CA PHE A 205 -14.07 1.32 -1.97
C PHE A 205 -13.14 2.49 -2.26
N ILE A 206 -13.32 3.61 -1.56
CA ILE A 206 -12.42 4.78 -1.65
C ILE A 206 -10.96 4.38 -1.36
N SER A 207 -10.73 3.52 -0.38
CA SER A 207 -9.39 3.00 -0.07
C SER A 207 -8.77 2.26 -1.25
N VAL A 208 -9.54 1.42 -1.94
CA VAL A 208 -9.09 0.70 -3.14
C VAL A 208 -8.77 1.67 -4.28
N VAL A 209 -9.65 2.65 -4.53
CA VAL A 209 -9.42 3.69 -5.55
C VAL A 209 -8.13 4.45 -5.24
N LYS A 210 -7.93 4.88 -4.00
CA LYS A 210 -6.71 5.58 -3.56
C LYS A 210 -5.44 4.75 -3.75
N ILE A 211 -5.47 3.46 -3.42
CA ILE A 211 -4.31 2.57 -3.63
C ILE A 211 -3.93 2.55 -5.12
N ILE A 212 -4.90 2.29 -6.00
CA ILE A 212 -4.67 2.21 -7.45
C ILE A 212 -4.20 3.56 -7.99
N GLN A 213 -4.90 4.64 -7.66
CA GLN A 213 -4.58 6.00 -8.07
C GLN A 213 -3.16 6.40 -7.63
N SER A 214 -2.77 6.08 -6.40
CA SER A 214 -1.45 6.43 -5.87
C SER A 214 -0.32 5.68 -6.57
N ILE A 215 -0.52 4.41 -6.91
CA ILE A 215 0.46 3.64 -7.69
C ILE A 215 0.61 4.25 -9.09
N ILE A 216 -0.50 4.55 -9.76
CA ILE A 216 -0.50 5.15 -11.11
C ILE A 216 0.13 6.55 -11.08
N SER A 217 -0.21 7.37 -10.08
CA SER A 217 0.38 8.70 -9.87
C SER A 217 1.89 8.63 -9.66
N ALA A 218 2.36 7.69 -8.84
CA ALA A 218 3.78 7.45 -8.63
C ALA A 218 4.47 7.04 -9.95
N TYR A 219 3.91 6.07 -10.67
CA TYR A 219 4.50 5.59 -11.92
C TYR A 219 4.59 6.68 -12.98
N SER A 220 3.56 7.52 -13.09
CA SER A 220 3.56 8.64 -14.02
C SER A 220 4.59 9.72 -13.70
N ALA A 221 5.12 9.74 -12.48
CA ALA A 221 6.23 10.62 -12.11
C ALA A 221 7.60 10.10 -12.60
N PHE A 222 7.71 8.80 -12.91
CA PHE A 222 8.95 8.19 -13.41
C PHE A 222 8.95 7.90 -14.90
N THR A 223 7.80 7.94 -15.57
CA THR A 223 7.69 7.63 -16.99
C THR A 223 6.51 8.33 -17.66
N ASN A 224 6.65 8.61 -18.97
CA ASN A 224 5.56 9.01 -19.85
C ASN A 224 4.95 7.83 -20.63
N ALA A 225 5.22 6.59 -20.21
CA ALA A 225 4.61 5.42 -20.84
C ALA A 225 3.08 5.51 -20.85
N THR A 226 2.47 5.04 -21.92
CA THR A 226 1.00 4.98 -22.06
C THR A 226 0.39 3.74 -21.40
N ASP A 227 1.20 2.71 -21.14
CA ASP A 227 0.80 1.50 -20.42
C ASP A 227 1.36 1.50 -18.99
N LEU A 228 0.70 2.25 -18.11
CA LEU A 228 1.14 2.42 -16.71
C LEU A 228 0.97 1.16 -15.87
N LEU A 229 0.07 0.24 -16.23
CA LEU A 229 -0.12 -1.02 -15.51
C LEU A 229 1.08 -1.98 -15.70
N ASN A 230 1.76 -1.89 -16.83
CA ASN A 230 2.91 -2.72 -17.16
C ASN A 230 4.28 -2.10 -16.84
N VAL A 231 4.31 -0.94 -16.22
CA VAL A 231 5.55 -0.29 -15.79
C VAL A 231 6.26 -1.17 -14.75
N LYS A 232 7.58 -1.32 -14.91
CA LYS A 232 8.41 -1.99 -13.90
C LYS A 232 8.64 -1.07 -12.72
N GLY A 233 8.24 -1.53 -11.54
CA GLY A 233 8.35 -0.72 -10.33
C GLY A 233 8.34 -1.52 -9.05
N VAL A 234 8.47 -0.79 -7.95
CA VAL A 234 8.37 -1.32 -6.59
C VAL A 234 7.33 -0.51 -5.82
N VAL A 235 6.43 -1.20 -5.15
CA VAL A 235 5.37 -0.59 -4.34
C VAL A 235 5.45 -1.12 -2.92
N LEU A 236 5.51 -0.22 -1.96
CA LEU A 236 5.46 -0.54 -0.54
C LEU A 236 4.11 -0.07 0.01
N ILE A 237 3.41 -0.93 0.74
CA ILE A 237 2.07 -0.61 1.28
C ILE A 237 2.05 -0.96 2.76
N ASP A 238 1.87 0.05 3.60
CA ASP A 238 1.73 -0.16 5.04
C ASP A 238 0.24 -0.35 5.40
N GLU A 239 -0.05 -1.31 6.27
CA GLU A 239 -1.41 -1.66 6.72
C GLU A 239 -2.42 -1.76 5.57
N ILE A 240 -2.16 -2.66 4.60
CA ILE A 240 -2.97 -2.77 3.37
C ILE A 240 -4.46 -2.94 3.66
N GLU A 241 -4.83 -3.57 4.77
CA GLU A 241 -6.20 -3.80 5.20
C GLU A 241 -6.90 -2.56 5.75
N SER A 242 -6.19 -1.47 6.06
CA SER A 242 -6.77 -0.26 6.63
C SER A 242 -7.94 0.26 5.81
N HIS A 243 -9.09 0.43 6.48
CA HIS A 243 -10.38 0.81 5.89
C HIS A 243 -10.98 -0.18 4.89
N LEU A 244 -10.32 -1.31 4.57
CA LEU A 244 -10.89 -2.30 3.67
C LEU A 244 -11.94 -3.16 4.39
N HIS A 245 -13.10 -3.29 3.76
CA HIS A 245 -14.09 -4.30 4.17
C HIS A 245 -13.51 -5.71 4.00
N ILE A 246 -14.01 -6.66 4.79
CA ILE A 246 -13.54 -8.06 4.82
C ILE A 246 -13.43 -8.66 3.41
N GLU A 247 -14.40 -8.43 2.55
CA GLU A 247 -14.38 -8.91 1.17
C GLU A 247 -13.18 -8.39 0.37
N TRP A 248 -12.81 -7.12 0.55
CA TRP A 248 -11.65 -6.53 -0.11
C TRP A 248 -10.33 -7.05 0.44
N GLN A 249 -10.25 -7.31 1.75
CA GLN A 249 -9.06 -7.90 2.35
C GLN A 249 -8.72 -9.26 1.75
N THR A 250 -9.71 -10.04 1.32
CA THR A 250 -9.51 -11.34 0.65
C THR A 250 -9.16 -11.22 -0.84
N LYS A 251 -9.27 -10.05 -1.45
CA LYS A 251 -9.08 -9.88 -2.90
C LYS A 251 -7.93 -8.95 -3.26
N ILE A 252 -7.55 -8.03 -2.36
CA ILE A 252 -6.68 -6.89 -2.71
C ILE A 252 -5.31 -7.32 -3.23
N VAL A 253 -4.63 -8.26 -2.59
CA VAL A 253 -3.28 -8.69 -3.01
C VAL A 253 -3.33 -9.43 -4.36
N PRO A 254 -4.19 -10.45 -4.57
CA PRO A 254 -4.34 -11.07 -5.89
C PRO A 254 -4.67 -10.05 -6.98
N THR A 255 -5.53 -9.08 -6.68
CA THR A 255 -5.91 -8.04 -7.63
C THR A 255 -4.73 -7.15 -8.02
N LEU A 256 -3.97 -6.66 -7.05
CA LEU A 256 -2.77 -5.84 -7.32
C LEU A 256 -1.72 -6.62 -8.13
N LYS A 257 -1.53 -7.92 -7.85
CA LYS A 257 -0.64 -8.81 -8.61
C LYS A 257 -1.06 -8.91 -10.08
N ASN A 258 -2.35 -8.97 -10.34
CA ASN A 258 -2.89 -9.09 -11.70
C ASN A 258 -2.86 -7.76 -12.44
N LEU A 259 -3.22 -6.66 -11.77
CA LEU A 259 -3.22 -5.32 -12.36
C LEU A 259 -1.81 -4.82 -12.70
N PHE A 260 -0.83 -5.14 -11.87
CA PHE A 260 0.54 -4.65 -12.01
C PHE A 260 1.53 -5.82 -12.15
N PRO A 261 1.57 -6.51 -13.29
CA PRO A 261 2.31 -7.75 -13.47
C PRO A 261 3.84 -7.59 -13.38
N ASN A 262 4.35 -6.38 -13.57
CA ASN A 262 5.79 -6.07 -13.52
C ASN A 262 6.22 -5.36 -12.22
N THR A 263 5.33 -5.27 -11.25
CA THR A 263 5.58 -4.62 -9.96
C THR A 263 6.01 -5.63 -8.90
N THR A 264 6.99 -5.25 -8.10
CA THR A 264 7.32 -5.94 -6.85
C THR A 264 6.61 -5.23 -5.69
N PHE A 265 5.90 -5.99 -4.87
CA PHE A 265 5.16 -5.47 -3.72
C PHE A 265 5.83 -5.89 -2.41
N TYR A 266 6.04 -4.93 -1.53
CA TYR A 266 6.34 -5.13 -0.11
C TYR A 266 5.17 -4.61 0.70
N ILE A 267 4.53 -5.47 1.47
CA ILE A 267 3.25 -5.17 2.12
C ILE A 267 3.37 -5.47 3.61
N ALA A 268 2.97 -4.55 4.46
CA ALA A 268 2.74 -4.83 5.88
C ALA A 268 1.24 -5.02 6.14
N THR A 269 0.92 -6.00 6.96
CA THR A 269 -0.46 -6.31 7.35
C THR A 269 -0.50 -6.98 8.72
N HIS A 270 -1.62 -6.82 9.41
CA HIS A 270 -1.99 -7.65 10.56
C HIS A 270 -3.30 -8.44 10.30
N SER A 271 -3.78 -8.42 9.06
CA SER A 271 -4.99 -9.17 8.68
C SER A 271 -4.67 -10.62 8.29
N PRO A 272 -5.20 -11.60 9.02
CA PRO A 272 -5.07 -13.00 8.64
C PRO A 272 -5.83 -13.33 7.34
N LEU A 273 -6.81 -12.48 6.95
CA LEU A 273 -7.54 -12.64 5.69
C LEU A 273 -6.66 -12.31 4.48
N VAL A 274 -5.77 -11.32 4.60
CA VAL A 274 -4.77 -11.03 3.57
C VAL A 274 -3.83 -12.22 3.41
N LEU A 275 -3.38 -12.83 4.52
CA LEU A 275 -2.51 -14.01 4.47
C LEU A 275 -3.12 -15.19 3.72
N SER A 276 -4.43 -15.42 3.91
CA SER A 276 -5.13 -16.56 3.30
C SER A 276 -5.11 -16.56 1.76
N GLN A 277 -4.68 -15.47 1.13
CA GLN A 277 -4.62 -15.29 -0.32
C GLN A 277 -3.21 -15.41 -0.91
N LEU A 278 -2.21 -15.60 -0.04
CA LEU A 278 -0.82 -15.58 -0.45
C LEU A 278 -0.35 -16.98 -0.87
N ALA A 279 0.51 -17.02 -1.88
CA ALA A 279 1.17 -18.25 -2.29
C ALA A 279 2.40 -18.55 -1.41
N GLU A 280 2.96 -19.75 -1.58
CA GLU A 280 4.20 -20.16 -0.92
C GLU A 280 5.33 -19.16 -1.17
N GLY A 281 6.00 -18.75 -0.12
CA GLY A 281 7.11 -17.81 -0.14
C GLY A 281 6.72 -16.34 -0.29
N GLU A 282 5.43 -16.01 -0.17
CA GLU A 282 4.95 -14.62 -0.19
C GLU A 282 4.69 -14.06 1.22
N ALA A 283 4.59 -14.91 2.25
CA ALA A 283 4.23 -14.53 3.62
C ALA A 283 5.41 -14.69 4.58
N TYR A 284 5.66 -13.66 5.38
CA TYR A 284 6.75 -13.61 6.37
C TYR A 284 6.20 -13.11 7.70
N LEU A 285 6.35 -13.94 8.74
CA LEU A 285 6.02 -13.56 10.11
C LEU A 285 7.20 -12.78 10.70
N LEU A 286 6.94 -11.58 11.20
CA LEU A 286 7.89 -10.81 11.96
C LEU A 286 7.71 -11.12 13.46
N LYS A 287 8.80 -11.43 14.12
CA LYS A 287 8.86 -11.61 15.58
C LYS A 287 9.99 -10.76 16.15
N ARG A 288 9.74 -10.17 17.32
CA ARG A 288 10.75 -9.48 18.09
C ARG A 288 11.29 -10.45 19.13
N ASP A 289 12.57 -10.73 19.05
CA ASP A 289 13.23 -11.65 19.95
C ASP A 289 13.64 -10.95 21.26
N ALA A 290 14.14 -11.73 22.22
CA ALA A 290 14.56 -11.25 23.54
C ALA A 290 15.74 -10.25 23.48
N ASP A 291 16.50 -10.22 22.39
CA ASP A 291 17.57 -9.27 22.11
C ASP A 291 17.07 -7.94 21.47
N ASP A 292 15.75 -7.75 21.43
CA ASP A 292 15.06 -6.62 20.80
C ASP A 292 15.27 -6.51 19.28
N VAL A 293 15.73 -7.59 18.64
CA VAL A 293 15.91 -7.67 17.19
C VAL A 293 14.66 -8.26 16.54
N VAL A 294 14.19 -7.60 15.47
CA VAL A 294 13.08 -8.11 14.65
C VAL A 294 13.62 -9.09 13.62
N ARG A 295 13.11 -10.31 13.64
CA ARG A 295 13.47 -11.35 12.66
C ARG A 295 12.26 -11.75 11.85
N SER A 296 12.51 -12.12 10.60
CA SER A 296 11.47 -12.62 9.68
C SER A 296 11.56 -14.13 9.56
N GLN A 297 10.42 -14.80 9.62
CA GLN A 297 10.28 -16.23 9.38
C GLN A 297 9.26 -16.45 8.26
N GLU A 298 9.61 -17.22 7.23
CA GLU A 298 8.68 -17.57 6.16
C GLU A 298 7.52 -18.41 6.73
N ILE A 299 6.30 -18.06 6.34
CA ILE A 299 5.09 -18.81 6.67
C ILE A 299 4.83 -19.78 5.53
N ASN A 300 4.98 -21.08 5.81
CA ASN A 300 4.74 -22.12 4.81
C ASN A 300 3.24 -22.27 4.55
N SER A 301 2.88 -22.44 3.28
CA SER A 301 1.52 -22.73 2.82
C SER A 301 0.44 -21.79 3.40
N PRO A 302 0.60 -20.45 3.32
CA PRO A 302 -0.27 -19.51 4.01
C PRO A 302 -1.73 -19.61 3.59
N ASN A 303 -2.00 -19.97 2.33
CA ASN A 303 -3.35 -20.12 1.76
C ASN A 303 -4.06 -21.42 2.14
N THR A 304 -3.39 -22.39 2.73
CA THR A 304 -3.98 -23.67 3.14
C THR A 304 -4.10 -23.82 4.64
N ARG A 305 -3.50 -22.91 5.42
CA ARG A 305 -3.59 -22.91 6.87
C ARG A 305 -4.99 -22.54 7.36
N LEU A 306 -5.43 -23.21 8.40
CA LEU A 306 -6.62 -22.78 9.12
C LEU A 306 -6.38 -21.41 9.77
N LEU A 307 -7.34 -20.52 9.69
CA LEU A 307 -7.28 -19.18 10.28
C LEU A 307 -6.90 -19.22 11.78
N GLU A 308 -7.41 -20.22 12.51
CA GLU A 308 -7.10 -20.43 13.92
C GLU A 308 -5.60 -20.66 14.17
N ASN A 309 -4.94 -21.46 13.32
CA ASN A 309 -3.50 -21.71 13.44
C ASN A 309 -2.68 -20.44 13.13
N VAL A 310 -3.14 -19.65 12.15
CA VAL A 310 -2.49 -18.37 11.82
C VAL A 310 -2.59 -17.41 13.00
N LEU A 311 -3.73 -17.32 13.65
CA LEU A 311 -3.95 -16.46 14.81
C LEU A 311 -3.11 -16.92 16.02
N GLN A 312 -2.99 -18.22 16.24
CA GLN A 312 -2.18 -18.77 17.32
C GLN A 312 -0.68 -18.50 17.09
N ASP A 313 -0.18 -18.79 15.89
CA ASP A 313 1.25 -18.65 15.56
C ASP A 313 1.73 -17.19 15.58
N ALA A 314 0.86 -16.26 15.17
CA ALA A 314 1.24 -14.87 14.95
C ALA A 314 0.86 -13.93 16.09
N PHE A 315 -0.22 -14.24 16.83
CA PHE A 315 -0.77 -13.37 17.87
C PHE A 315 -0.85 -14.03 19.24
N ASP A 316 -0.46 -15.30 19.34
CA ASP A 316 -0.57 -16.10 20.58
C ASP A 316 -2.04 -16.22 21.06
N VAL A 317 -3.00 -16.20 20.10
CA VAL A 317 -4.44 -16.24 20.36
C VAL A 317 -4.96 -17.64 20.05
N ASP A 318 -5.23 -18.43 21.08
CA ASP A 318 -5.93 -19.73 20.97
C ASP A 318 -7.45 -19.52 21.01
N LEU A 319 -8.07 -19.45 19.81
CA LEU A 319 -9.52 -19.31 19.69
C LEU A 319 -10.29 -20.48 20.31
N ASN A 320 -9.72 -21.70 20.34
CA ASN A 320 -10.36 -22.86 20.90
C ASN A 320 -10.34 -22.80 22.43
N GLN A 321 -9.27 -22.29 23.01
CA GLN A 321 -9.20 -22.02 24.44
C GLN A 321 -10.22 -20.96 24.85
N LEU A 322 -10.27 -19.83 24.14
CA LEU A 322 -11.25 -18.76 24.39
C LEU A 322 -12.70 -19.26 24.27
N LYS A 323 -12.99 -20.10 23.28
CA LYS A 323 -14.31 -20.73 23.14
C LYS A 323 -14.64 -21.64 24.32
N ARG A 324 -13.67 -22.45 24.81
CA ARG A 324 -13.88 -23.33 25.99
C ARG A 324 -14.14 -22.51 27.24
N GLU A 325 -13.33 -21.48 27.52
CA GLU A 325 -13.51 -20.61 28.68
C GLU A 325 -14.89 -19.93 28.66
N ASN A 326 -15.34 -19.43 27.50
CA ASN A 326 -16.69 -18.88 27.36
C ASN A 326 -17.80 -19.92 27.50
N MET A 327 -17.56 -21.17 27.12
CA MET A 327 -18.55 -22.24 27.26
C MET A 327 -18.70 -22.75 28.70
N GLU A 328 -17.62 -22.67 29.51
CA GLU A 328 -17.67 -23.04 30.94
C GLU A 328 -18.60 -22.12 31.74
N HIS A 329 -18.84 -20.91 31.27
CA HIS A 329 -19.76 -19.94 31.90
C HIS A 329 -21.24 -20.09 31.41
N ILE A 330 -21.52 -20.95 30.40
CA ILE A 330 -22.88 -21.16 29.89
C ILE A 330 -23.48 -22.32 30.63
N ASP A 331 -24.54 -22.07 31.42
CA ASP A 331 -25.38 -23.12 32.04
C ASP A 331 -26.05 -23.96 30.98
N GLN A 332 -25.44 -25.11 30.67
CA GLN A 332 -25.93 -26.07 29.67
C GLN A 332 -27.03 -26.97 30.20
N THR A 333 -27.45 -26.82 31.45
CA THR A 333 -28.45 -27.70 32.10
C THR A 333 -29.76 -27.75 31.34
N LYS A 334 -30.27 -26.62 30.85
CA LYS A 334 -31.48 -26.53 30.03
C LYS A 334 -31.33 -27.17 28.65
N ALA A 335 -30.18 -27.08 28.01
CA ALA A 335 -29.91 -27.68 26.72
C ALA A 335 -29.77 -29.21 26.84
N LYS A 336 -29.11 -29.69 27.89
CA LYS A 336 -29.01 -31.11 28.23
C LYS A 336 -30.35 -31.74 28.54
N GLN A 337 -31.21 -31.05 29.32
CA GLN A 337 -32.57 -31.52 29.61
C GLN A 337 -33.45 -31.61 28.35
N LYS A 338 -33.38 -30.63 27.43
CA LYS A 338 -34.05 -30.68 26.14
C LYS A 338 -33.58 -31.84 25.26
N LEU A 339 -32.26 -32.08 25.21
CA LEU A 339 -31.71 -33.20 24.43
C LEU A 339 -32.14 -34.56 25.00
N LEU A 340 -32.11 -34.75 26.31
CA LEU A 340 -32.56 -35.96 26.97
C LEU A 340 -34.07 -36.20 26.77
N ALA A 341 -34.88 -35.14 26.77
CA ALA A 341 -36.31 -35.23 26.49
C ALA A 341 -36.62 -35.60 25.02
N LEU A 342 -35.73 -35.29 24.08
CA LEU A 342 -35.86 -35.69 22.68
C LEU A 342 -35.39 -37.13 22.42
N LEU A 343 -34.42 -37.63 23.21
CA LEU A 343 -33.88 -38.98 23.09
C LEU A 343 -34.78 -40.03 23.77
N ASN A 344 -35.66 -39.61 24.69
CA ASN A 344 -36.58 -40.46 25.42
C ASN A 344 -38.02 -40.49 24.78
N LYS A 345 -38.15 -39.96 23.57
CA LYS A 345 -39.32 -40.10 22.69
C LYS A 345 -39.02 -41.11 21.56
#